data_616717ca28602ef2102b48d38104e7b3
#
_entry.id   616717ca28602ef2102b48d38104e7b3
#
_cell.length_a   1.000
_cell.length_b   1.000
_cell.length_c   1.000
_cell.angle_alpha   90.00
_cell.angle_beta   90.00
_cell.angle_gamma   90.00
#
_symmetry.space_group_name_H-M   'P 1'
#
loop_
_entity.id
_entity.type
_entity.pdbx_description
1 polymer ?
#
loop_
_entity_poly.entity_id
_entity_poly.type
_entity_poly.pdbx_seq_one_letter_code
_entity_poly.pdbx_strand_id
1 'polypeptide(L)'
;MAKIKPLVDTDIIIDALKGIKPARDLFRRQEIDVYCSILTRKELLSKKGLGSSEGRQIERMLSKVKILRIDNSIQQQFTNLLQKYGDRPEAVADYIIAATALAKNLPLLTRNRKHFEHIREITLSPVYKVE
;
A
#
# COMPACT_ATOMS: atom_id res chain seq x y z
N MET A 1 13.01 -18.71 -9.52
CA MET A 1 13.07 -17.25 -9.67
C MET A 1 12.48 -16.55 -8.47
N ALA A 2 13.14 -15.51 -8.04
CA ALA A 2 12.61 -14.70 -6.93
C ALA A 2 11.32 -14.00 -7.35
N LYS A 3 10.36 -13.95 -6.45
CA LYS A 3 9.12 -13.22 -6.69
C LYS A 3 9.32 -11.72 -6.50
N ILE A 4 8.56 -10.94 -7.24
CA ILE A 4 8.45 -9.50 -7.04
C ILE A 4 7.47 -9.28 -5.89
N LYS A 5 7.83 -8.45 -4.91
CA LYS A 5 7.05 -8.30 -3.68
C LYS A 5 6.73 -6.82 -3.42
N PRO A 6 5.85 -6.20 -4.21
CA PRO A 6 5.52 -4.80 -3.98
C PRO A 6 4.61 -4.64 -2.76
N LEU A 7 4.86 -3.58 -2.00
CA LEU A 7 3.90 -3.07 -1.03
C LEU A 7 3.03 -2.06 -1.78
N VAL A 8 1.75 -2.35 -1.95
CA VAL A 8 0.86 -1.47 -2.69
C VAL A 8 0.16 -0.50 -1.75
N ASP A 9 0.03 0.75 -2.22
CA ASP A 9 -0.78 1.76 -1.55
C ASP A 9 -2.26 1.49 -1.85
N THR A 10 -3.13 2.12 -1.10
CA THR A 10 -4.58 1.96 -1.22
C THR A 10 -5.08 2.26 -2.64
N ASP A 11 -4.50 3.25 -3.32
CA ASP A 11 -4.91 3.64 -4.68
C ASP A 11 -4.76 2.51 -5.70
N ILE A 12 -3.77 1.65 -5.54
CA ILE A 12 -3.54 0.52 -6.44
C ILE A 12 -4.66 -0.52 -6.31
N ILE A 13 -5.09 -0.79 -5.07
CA ILE A 13 -6.20 -1.71 -4.83
C ILE A 13 -7.51 -1.13 -5.36
N ILE A 14 -7.72 0.17 -5.16
CA ILE A 14 -8.89 0.85 -5.70
C ILE A 14 -8.92 0.74 -7.23
N ASP A 15 -7.80 0.95 -7.89
CA ASP A 15 -7.69 0.81 -9.34
C ASP A 15 -8.06 -0.61 -9.78
N ALA A 16 -7.56 -1.63 -9.09
CA ALA A 16 -7.87 -3.02 -9.40
C ALA A 16 -9.36 -3.31 -9.23
N LEU A 17 -9.97 -2.77 -8.17
CA LEU A 17 -11.42 -2.90 -7.93
C LEU A 17 -12.24 -2.22 -9.02
N LYS A 18 -11.74 -1.12 -9.59
CA LYS A 18 -12.39 -0.42 -10.70
C LYS A 18 -12.19 -1.11 -12.05
N GLY A 19 -11.40 -2.18 -12.08
CA GLY A 19 -11.14 -2.92 -13.32
C GLY A 19 -10.05 -2.35 -14.19
N ILE A 20 -9.20 -1.49 -13.68
CA ILE A 20 -8.05 -0.95 -14.42
C ILE A 20 -7.06 -2.10 -14.66
N LYS A 21 -6.83 -2.42 -15.93
CA LYS A 21 -6.14 -3.65 -16.33
C LYS A 21 -4.75 -3.80 -15.71
N PRO A 22 -3.84 -2.80 -15.79
CA PRO A 22 -2.50 -2.98 -15.21
C PRO A 22 -2.54 -3.26 -13.71
N ALA A 23 -3.47 -2.63 -12.98
CA ALA A 23 -3.63 -2.88 -11.55
C ALA A 23 -4.15 -4.30 -11.29
N ARG A 24 -5.16 -4.73 -12.04
CA ARG A 24 -5.71 -6.09 -11.91
C ARG A 24 -4.67 -7.15 -12.20
N ASP A 25 -3.81 -6.92 -13.19
CA ASP A 25 -2.78 -7.88 -13.58
C ASP A 25 -1.79 -8.15 -12.45
N LEU A 26 -1.52 -7.17 -11.59
CA LEU A 26 -0.64 -7.37 -10.43
C LEU A 26 -1.10 -8.52 -9.53
N PHE A 27 -2.42 -8.65 -9.36
CA PHE A 27 -3.01 -9.64 -8.45
C PHE A 27 -3.20 -11.00 -9.10
N ARG A 28 -2.98 -11.11 -10.41
CA ARG A 28 -3.15 -12.35 -11.17
C ARG A 28 -1.84 -13.05 -11.50
N ARG A 29 -0.72 -12.32 -11.49
CA ARG A 29 0.56 -12.86 -11.91
C ARG A 29 1.19 -13.65 -10.79
N GLN A 30 1.61 -14.88 -11.09
CA GLN A 30 2.19 -15.79 -10.10
C GLN A 30 3.55 -15.32 -9.59
N GLU A 31 4.28 -14.58 -10.41
CA GLU A 31 5.60 -14.06 -10.03
C GLU A 31 5.53 -12.85 -9.11
N ILE A 32 4.33 -12.34 -8.81
CA ILE A 32 4.14 -11.16 -7.96
C ILE A 32 3.38 -11.55 -6.69
N ASP A 33 3.99 -11.32 -5.53
CA ASP A 33 3.33 -11.40 -4.23
C ASP A 33 3.00 -9.98 -3.78
N VAL A 34 1.72 -9.65 -3.76
CA VAL A 34 1.29 -8.30 -3.39
C VAL A 34 1.13 -8.21 -1.88
N TYR A 35 1.71 -7.17 -1.31
CA TYR A 35 1.60 -6.84 0.12
C TYR A 35 0.86 -5.53 0.29
N CYS A 36 0.15 -5.37 1.40
CA CYS A 36 -0.38 -4.07 1.79
C CYS A 36 -0.35 -3.92 3.31
N SER A 37 -0.45 -2.69 3.77
CA SER A 37 -0.56 -2.39 5.20
C SER A 37 -1.95 -2.73 5.71
N ILE A 38 -2.04 -3.13 6.97
CA ILE A 38 -3.32 -3.25 7.66
C ILE A 38 -4.11 -1.93 7.60
N LEU A 39 -3.43 -0.80 7.53
CA LEU A 39 -4.05 0.51 7.38
C LEU A 39 -4.85 0.60 6.07
N THR A 40 -4.30 0.06 4.97
CA THR A 40 -4.99 0.02 3.68
C THR A 40 -6.30 -0.77 3.78
N ARG A 41 -6.27 -1.93 4.44
CA ARG A 41 -7.49 -2.71 4.67
C ARG A 41 -8.52 -1.89 5.43
N LYS A 42 -8.07 -1.25 6.49
CA LYS A 42 -8.94 -0.42 7.34
C LYS A 42 -9.58 0.72 6.54
N GLU A 43 -8.78 1.40 5.72
CA GLU A 43 -9.29 2.49 4.88
C GLU A 43 -10.36 2.01 3.90
N LEU A 44 -10.12 0.89 3.23
CA LEU A 44 -11.05 0.34 2.25
C LEU A 44 -12.39 -0.07 2.86
N LEU A 45 -12.35 -0.67 4.06
CA LEU A 45 -13.53 -1.19 4.72
C LEU A 45 -14.25 -0.16 5.59
N SER A 46 -13.64 0.99 5.83
CA SER A 46 -14.22 2.06 6.65
C SER A 46 -14.99 3.09 5.82
N LYS A 47 -15.09 2.88 4.53
CA LYS A 47 -15.76 3.83 3.64
C LYS A 47 -17.22 3.99 4.05
N LYS A 48 -17.63 5.25 4.24
CA LYS A 48 -18.98 5.60 4.61
C LYS A 48 -19.95 5.20 3.49
N GLY A 49 -21.03 4.52 3.84
CA GLY A 49 -22.01 4.08 2.85
C GLY A 49 -21.60 2.82 2.10
N LEU A 50 -20.62 2.07 2.61
CA LEU A 50 -20.16 0.84 1.99
C LEU A 50 -21.29 -0.20 1.99
N GLY A 51 -21.72 -0.61 0.78
CA GLY A 51 -22.71 -1.66 0.64
C GLY A 51 -22.13 -3.05 0.89
N SER A 52 -23.00 -4.02 1.18
CA SER A 52 -22.55 -5.40 1.45
C SER A 52 -21.87 -6.04 0.24
N SER A 53 -22.36 -5.74 -0.97
CA SER A 53 -21.73 -6.24 -2.21
C SER A 53 -20.34 -5.67 -2.40
N GLU A 54 -20.18 -4.37 -2.19
CA GLU A 54 -18.90 -3.68 -2.30
C GLU A 54 -17.91 -4.22 -1.25
N GLY A 55 -18.38 -4.40 -0.02
CA GLY A 55 -17.55 -4.99 1.05
C GLY A 55 -17.04 -6.38 0.71
N ARG A 56 -17.91 -7.21 0.12
CA ARG A 56 -17.51 -8.56 -0.31
C ARG A 56 -16.47 -8.52 -1.43
N GLN A 57 -16.58 -7.58 -2.36
CA GLN A 57 -15.59 -7.40 -3.43
C GLN A 57 -14.23 -7.00 -2.86
N ILE A 58 -14.23 -6.08 -1.90
CA ILE A 58 -13.00 -5.67 -1.21
C ILE A 58 -12.36 -6.85 -0.49
N GLU A 59 -13.14 -7.60 0.29
CA GLU A 59 -12.63 -8.77 1.02
C GLU A 59 -12.07 -9.83 0.07
N ARG A 60 -12.73 -10.05 -1.07
CA ARG A 60 -12.25 -10.99 -2.07
C ARG A 60 -10.92 -10.55 -2.66
N MET A 61 -10.78 -9.26 -2.96
CA MET A 61 -9.52 -8.72 -3.45
C MET A 61 -8.42 -8.86 -2.40
N LEU A 62 -8.72 -8.51 -1.14
CA LEU A 62 -7.75 -8.56 -0.05
C LEU A 62 -7.32 -10.00 0.30
N SER A 63 -8.15 -11.01 -0.04
CA SER A 63 -7.77 -12.41 0.19
C SER A 63 -6.56 -12.83 -0.66
N LYS A 64 -6.26 -12.08 -1.73
CA LYS A 64 -5.11 -12.33 -2.61
C LYS A 64 -3.86 -11.55 -2.19
N VAL A 65 -3.94 -10.79 -1.12
CA VAL A 65 -2.90 -9.86 -0.69
C VAL A 65 -2.37 -10.29 0.67
N LYS A 66 -1.06 -10.18 0.86
CA LYS A 66 -0.45 -10.40 2.17
C LYS A 66 -0.55 -9.11 2.97
N ILE A 67 -1.37 -9.12 4.02
CA ILE A 67 -1.64 -7.93 4.83
C ILE A 67 -0.66 -7.89 5.99
N LEU A 68 0.06 -6.78 6.11
CA LEU A 68 1.07 -6.59 7.15
C LEU A 68 0.51 -5.77 8.31
N ARG A 69 0.54 -6.35 9.50
CA ARG A 69 0.15 -5.65 10.72
C ARG A 69 1.29 -4.74 11.17
N ILE A 70 0.95 -3.69 11.90
CA ILE A 70 1.93 -2.78 12.46
C ILE A 70 2.59 -3.46 13.66
N ASP A 71 3.87 -3.80 13.50
CA ASP A 71 4.68 -4.41 14.56
C ASP A 71 5.72 -3.42 15.09
N ASN A 72 6.57 -3.88 16.02
CA ASN A 72 7.58 -3.02 16.64
C ASN A 72 8.56 -2.44 15.61
N SER A 73 8.94 -3.21 14.60
CA SER A 73 9.88 -2.72 13.58
C SER A 73 9.26 -1.60 12.74
N ILE A 74 7.99 -1.73 12.42
CA ILE A 74 7.26 -0.69 11.68
C ILE A 74 7.09 0.56 12.56
N GLN A 75 6.75 0.39 13.83
CA GLN A 75 6.64 1.51 14.76
C GLN A 75 7.95 2.27 14.89
N GLN A 76 9.07 1.56 14.96
CA GLN A 76 10.39 2.19 15.05
C GLN A 76 10.68 3.03 13.81
N GLN A 77 10.42 2.49 12.64
CA GLN A 77 10.63 3.23 11.40
C GLN A 77 9.69 4.43 11.29
N PHE A 78 8.45 4.27 11.72
CA PHE A 78 7.49 5.37 11.74
C PHE A 78 7.99 6.52 12.62
N THR A 79 8.46 6.22 13.83
CA THR A 79 9.03 7.22 14.72
C THR A 79 10.23 7.93 14.08
N ASN A 80 11.11 7.17 13.45
CA ASN A 80 12.28 7.72 12.77
C ASN A 80 11.88 8.69 11.65
N LEU A 81 10.87 8.34 10.87
CA LEU A 81 10.39 9.19 9.77
C LEU A 81 9.75 10.47 10.30
N LEU A 82 8.96 10.37 11.36
CA LEU A 82 8.37 11.55 12.00
C LEU A 82 9.46 12.51 12.50
N GLN A 83 10.49 11.98 13.13
CA GLN A 83 11.59 12.80 13.65
C GLN A 83 12.35 13.47 12.53
N LYS A 84 12.55 12.77 11.42
CA LYS A 84 13.36 13.29 10.30
C LYS A 84 12.60 14.26 9.41
N TYR A 85 11.34 13.95 9.08
CA TYR A 85 10.59 14.70 8.07
C TYR A 85 9.50 15.59 8.65
N GLY A 86 9.30 15.53 9.94
CA GLY A 86 8.39 16.42 10.63
C GLY A 86 6.99 15.87 10.80
N ASP A 87 6.28 16.51 11.70
CA ASP A 87 4.96 16.11 12.16
C ASP A 87 3.89 16.83 11.35
N ARG A 88 3.50 16.25 10.23
CA ARG A 88 2.40 16.75 9.39
C ARG A 88 1.21 15.84 9.56
N PRO A 89 0.09 16.31 10.12
CA PRO A 89 -1.08 15.43 10.31
C PRO A 89 -1.55 14.75 9.03
N GLU A 90 -1.49 15.46 7.90
CA GLU A 90 -1.90 14.92 6.59
C GLU A 90 -0.97 13.84 6.06
N ALA A 91 0.24 13.73 6.62
CA ALA A 91 1.23 12.76 6.15
C ALA A 91 1.35 11.52 7.04
N VAL A 92 0.59 11.45 8.14
CA VAL A 92 0.72 10.34 9.11
C VAL A 92 0.48 8.99 8.44
N ALA A 93 -0.59 8.87 7.66
CA ALA A 93 -0.90 7.62 6.95
C ALA A 93 0.21 7.26 5.97
N ASP A 94 0.75 8.24 5.25
CA ASP A 94 1.85 8.03 4.30
C ASP A 94 3.11 7.53 5.02
N TYR A 95 3.41 8.08 6.19
CA TYR A 95 4.57 7.64 6.97
C TYR A 95 4.40 6.21 7.50
N ILE A 96 3.18 5.80 7.83
CA ILE A 96 2.93 4.41 8.24
C ILE A 96 3.19 3.47 7.06
N ILE A 97 2.73 3.82 5.86
CA ILE A 97 2.98 3.04 4.65
C ILE A 97 4.50 2.98 4.36
N ALA A 98 5.16 4.14 4.40
CA ALA A 98 6.62 4.21 4.18
C ALA A 98 7.39 3.40 5.23
N ALA A 99 6.99 3.49 6.49
CA ALA A 99 7.60 2.73 7.58
C ALA A 99 7.47 1.22 7.37
N THR A 100 6.33 0.80 6.85
CA THR A 100 6.09 -0.61 6.51
C THR A 100 7.03 -1.06 5.39
N ALA A 101 7.17 -0.24 4.35
CA ALA A 101 8.10 -0.54 3.25
C ALA A 101 9.54 -0.69 3.75
N LEU A 102 9.96 0.22 4.62
CA LEU A 102 11.30 0.20 5.20
C LEU A 102 11.53 -1.03 6.09
N ALA A 103 10.64 -1.23 7.03
CA ALA A 103 10.78 -2.31 8.03
C ALA A 103 10.78 -3.69 7.38
N LYS A 104 10.03 -3.87 6.30
CA LYS A 104 9.89 -5.14 5.61
C LYS A 104 10.73 -5.24 4.34
N ASN A 105 11.48 -4.18 4.05
CA ASN A 105 12.36 -4.11 2.88
C ASN A 105 11.62 -4.41 1.57
N LEU A 106 10.48 -3.75 1.38
CA LEU A 106 9.64 -3.91 0.21
C LEU A 106 9.62 -2.62 -0.60
N PRO A 107 9.65 -2.71 -1.94
CA PRO A 107 9.43 -1.51 -2.76
C PRO A 107 7.97 -1.07 -2.65
N LEU A 108 7.75 0.23 -2.62
CA LEU A 108 6.40 0.81 -2.54
C LEU A 108 5.86 1.07 -3.94
N LEU A 109 4.68 0.56 -4.22
CA LEU A 109 3.97 0.80 -5.47
C LEU A 109 2.77 1.71 -5.19
N THR A 110 2.82 2.92 -5.73
CA THR A 110 1.77 3.93 -5.56
C THR A 110 1.73 4.83 -6.78
N ARG A 111 0.55 5.32 -7.15
CA ARG A 111 0.43 6.38 -8.15
C ARG A 111 0.57 7.76 -7.52
N ASN A 112 0.47 7.83 -6.21
CA ASN A 112 0.57 9.09 -5.47
C ASN A 112 2.03 9.38 -5.08
N ARG A 113 2.91 9.35 -6.07
CA ARG A 113 4.36 9.40 -5.86
C ARG A 113 4.81 10.68 -5.17
N LYS A 114 4.12 11.78 -5.41
CA LYS A 114 4.47 13.08 -4.80
C LYS A 114 4.45 13.06 -3.28
N HIS A 115 3.60 12.22 -2.69
CA HIS A 115 3.50 12.10 -1.24
C HIS A 115 4.72 11.39 -0.63
N PHE A 116 5.45 10.63 -1.43
CA PHE A 116 6.53 9.74 -0.94
C PHE A 116 7.91 10.11 -1.46
N GLU A 117 8.01 10.96 -2.47
CA GLU A 117 9.29 11.25 -3.14
C GLU A 117 10.33 11.88 -2.20
N HIS A 118 9.89 12.61 -1.19
CA HIS A 118 10.80 13.25 -0.22
C HIS A 118 11.40 12.24 0.76
N ILE A 119 10.84 11.04 0.87
CA ILE A 119 11.30 10.01 1.80
C ILE A 119 12.36 9.18 1.07
N ARG A 120 13.62 9.55 1.26
CA ARG A 120 14.73 8.96 0.50
C ARG A 120 15.02 7.51 0.86
N GLU A 121 14.64 7.08 2.04
CA GLU A 121 14.95 5.74 2.55
C GLU A 121 14.17 4.64 1.84
N ILE A 122 13.00 4.94 1.29
CA ILE A 122 12.16 3.94 0.60
C ILE A 122 12.53 3.82 -0.86
N THR A 123 12.20 2.67 -1.45
CA THR A 123 12.31 2.44 -2.88
C THR A 123 10.92 2.56 -3.49
N LEU A 124 10.75 3.49 -4.43
CA LEU A 124 9.49 3.59 -5.18
C LEU A 124 9.58 2.69 -6.42
N SER A 125 8.62 1.80 -6.56
CA SER A 125 8.51 0.94 -7.72
C SER A 125 7.97 1.73 -8.92
N PRO A 126 8.39 1.43 -10.15
CA PRO A 126 7.72 1.98 -11.33
C PRO A 126 6.23 1.65 -11.30
N VAL A 127 5.41 2.59 -11.74
CA VAL A 127 3.97 2.42 -11.70
C VAL A 127 3.35 2.71 -13.07
N TYR A 128 2.26 2.01 -13.38
CA TYR A 128 1.51 2.20 -14.60
C TYR A 128 0.84 3.58 -14.61
N LYS A 129 0.46 4.03 -15.81
CA LYS A 129 -0.33 5.25 -15.98
C LYS A 129 -1.79 4.91 -16.19
N VAL A 130 -2.66 5.75 -15.66
CA VAL A 130 -4.10 5.66 -15.87
C VAL A 130 -4.49 6.81 -16.79
N GLU A 131 -5.08 6.47 -17.93
CA GLU A 131 -5.56 7.45 -18.90
C GLU A 131 -6.99 7.89 -18.62
#